data_8a64fd0823af16ee7a7551677c80021c
#
_entry.id   8a64fd0823af16ee7a7551677c80021c
#
_cell.length_a   1.000
_cell.length_b   1.000
_cell.length_c   1.000
_cell.angle_alpha   90.00
_cell.angle_beta   90.00
_cell.angle_gamma   90.00
#
_symmetry.space_group_name_H-M   'P 1'
#
loop_
_entity.id
_entity.type
_entity.pdbx_description
1 polymer ?
#
loop_
_entity_poly.entity_id
_entity_poly.type
_entity_poly.pdbx_seq_one_letter_code
_entity_poly.pdbx_strand_id
1 'polypeptide(L)'
;GFLYKLLSVLVICAAVVMALTLFFRVDTIEVTGTERYTEKDVIEASGIQLGDNLFLLNKYEAARSIAEQLPYIDIEDIRIRRELPDTLLIDVAECGTPLAVIQDGSAWLLSPKGKIVEQLPASQAGDYAVIDGCELLAPSVGTDIALSTEFANQQTSLLALLAALDAAGLTDR
;
A
#
# COMPACT_ATOMS: atom_id res chain seq x y z
N GLY A 1 52.09 16.92 -12.08
CA GLY A 1 51.48 17.79 -11.27
C GLY A 1 50.17 17.48 -10.60
N PHE A 2 49.66 18.44 -9.91
CA PHE A 2 48.41 18.40 -9.15
C PHE A 2 47.18 18.02 -10.03
N LEU A 3 47.13 18.60 -11.23
CA LEU A 3 46.06 18.39 -12.21
C LEU A 3 45.92 16.91 -12.62
N TYR A 4 47.05 16.22 -12.81
CA TYR A 4 47.07 14.81 -13.17
C TYR A 4 46.54 13.93 -12.04
N LYS A 5 46.91 14.23 -10.80
CA LYS A 5 46.39 13.52 -9.62
C LYS A 5 44.90 13.73 -9.45
N LEU A 6 44.43 14.97 -9.65
CA LEU A 6 42.99 15.28 -9.58
C LEU A 6 42.22 14.55 -10.68
N LEU A 7 42.71 14.52 -11.90
CA LEU A 7 42.09 13.80 -13.01
C LEU A 7 42.04 12.30 -12.74
N SER A 8 43.13 11.72 -12.22
CA SER A 8 43.17 10.29 -11.87
C SER A 8 42.12 9.95 -10.80
N VAL A 9 41.97 10.75 -9.76
CA VAL A 9 40.96 10.54 -8.72
C VAL A 9 39.55 10.63 -9.32
N LEU A 10 39.30 11.61 -10.18
CA LEU A 10 38.00 11.78 -10.83
C LEU A 10 37.64 10.56 -11.72
N VAL A 11 38.59 10.04 -12.48
CA VAL A 11 38.40 8.83 -13.31
C VAL A 11 38.11 7.61 -12.44
N ILE A 12 38.82 7.41 -11.32
CA ILE A 12 38.60 6.32 -10.40
C ILE A 12 37.21 6.42 -9.76
N CYS A 13 36.85 7.63 -9.29
CA CYS A 13 35.50 7.85 -8.73
C CYS A 13 34.40 7.57 -9.75
N ALA A 14 34.54 8.01 -10.99
CA ALA A 14 33.60 7.75 -12.06
C ALA A 14 33.47 6.24 -12.35
N ALA A 15 34.62 5.53 -12.40
CA ALA A 15 34.60 4.08 -12.58
C ALA A 15 33.91 3.33 -11.42
N VAL A 16 34.16 3.74 -10.18
CA VAL A 16 33.50 3.18 -9.00
C VAL A 16 31.99 3.43 -9.03
N VAL A 17 31.56 4.67 -9.32
CA VAL A 17 30.14 5.01 -9.44
C VAL A 17 29.47 4.19 -10.54
N MET A 18 30.12 4.06 -11.69
CA MET A 18 29.62 3.23 -12.80
C MET A 18 29.50 1.77 -12.39
N ALA A 19 30.51 1.22 -11.72
CA ALA A 19 30.48 -0.17 -11.24
C ALA A 19 29.33 -0.39 -10.24
N LEU A 20 29.14 0.52 -9.28
CA LEU A 20 28.04 0.44 -8.30
C LEU A 20 26.67 0.55 -8.97
N THR A 21 26.52 1.43 -9.98
CA THR A 21 25.25 1.58 -10.72
C THR A 21 24.91 0.35 -11.56
N LEU A 22 25.90 -0.33 -12.11
CA LEU A 22 25.70 -1.53 -12.92
C LEU A 22 25.48 -2.78 -12.08
N PHE A 23 26.14 -2.87 -10.92
CA PHE A 23 26.13 -4.04 -10.08
C PHE A 23 24.88 -4.14 -9.19
N PHE A 24 24.36 -3.02 -8.72
CA PHE A 24 23.19 -2.96 -7.83
C PHE A 24 21.91 -2.60 -8.59
N ARG A 25 21.57 -3.38 -9.59
CA ARG A 25 20.29 -3.27 -10.30
C ARG A 25 19.30 -4.27 -9.76
N VAL A 26 18.02 -3.94 -9.86
CA VAL A 26 16.93 -4.86 -9.55
C VAL A 26 16.83 -5.90 -10.68
N ASP A 27 17.26 -7.11 -10.42
CA ASP A 27 17.10 -8.23 -11.34
C ASP A 27 15.94 -9.15 -10.90
N THR A 28 15.65 -9.18 -9.60
CA THR A 28 14.56 -9.99 -9.04
C THR A 28 13.71 -9.14 -8.11
N ILE A 29 12.39 -9.27 -8.24
CA ILE A 29 11.42 -8.70 -7.30
C ILE A 29 10.60 -9.85 -6.75
N GLU A 30 10.64 -10.05 -5.44
CA GLU A 30 9.85 -11.04 -4.74
C GLU A 30 8.74 -10.34 -3.94
N VAL A 31 7.50 -10.82 -4.08
CA VAL A 31 6.34 -10.29 -3.37
C VAL A 31 5.78 -11.37 -2.47
N THR A 32 5.48 -11.01 -1.22
CA THR A 32 4.91 -11.92 -0.23
C THR A 32 3.78 -11.25 0.55
N GLY A 33 2.86 -12.07 1.10
CA GLY A 33 1.86 -11.61 2.07
C GLY A 33 0.52 -11.19 1.46
N THR A 34 0.24 -11.49 0.20
CA THR A 34 -1.07 -11.27 -0.42
C THR A 34 -1.57 -12.55 -1.09
N GLU A 35 -2.85 -12.80 -0.97
CA GLU A 35 -3.58 -13.88 -1.69
C GLU A 35 -4.57 -13.30 -2.69
N ARG A 36 -5.01 -12.07 -2.46
CA ARG A 36 -5.99 -11.36 -3.31
C ARG A 36 -5.37 -10.80 -4.57
N TYR A 37 -4.14 -10.27 -4.48
CA TYR A 37 -3.41 -9.67 -5.59
C TYR A 37 -2.31 -10.61 -6.07
N THR A 38 -2.07 -10.62 -7.38
CA THR A 38 -0.92 -11.35 -7.91
C THR A 38 0.38 -10.58 -7.66
N GLU A 39 1.52 -11.28 -7.64
CA GLU A 39 2.84 -10.63 -7.56
C GLU A 39 2.99 -9.52 -8.62
N LYS A 40 2.47 -9.79 -9.83
CA LYS A 40 2.50 -8.85 -10.94
C LYS A 40 1.73 -7.57 -10.63
N ASP A 41 0.54 -7.67 -10.02
CA ASP A 41 -0.27 -6.51 -9.67
C ASP A 41 0.47 -5.61 -8.67
N VAL A 42 1.14 -6.21 -7.68
CA VAL A 42 1.91 -5.47 -6.67
C VAL A 42 3.15 -4.82 -7.30
N ILE A 43 3.86 -5.53 -8.19
CA ILE A 43 5.02 -4.99 -8.91
C ILE A 43 4.60 -3.81 -9.79
N GLU A 44 3.55 -3.95 -10.59
CA GLU A 44 3.03 -2.87 -11.43
C GLU A 44 2.58 -1.66 -10.60
N ALA A 45 1.85 -1.91 -9.50
CA ALA A 45 1.42 -0.86 -8.59
C ALA A 45 2.59 -0.13 -7.91
N SER A 46 3.70 -0.82 -7.65
CA SER A 46 4.89 -0.20 -7.05
C SER A 46 5.58 0.81 -7.98
N GLY A 47 5.38 0.68 -9.30
CA GLY A 47 6.08 1.45 -10.32
C GLY A 47 7.57 1.09 -10.48
N ILE A 48 8.06 0.07 -9.76
CA ILE A 48 9.45 -0.36 -9.82
C ILE A 48 9.65 -1.28 -11.04
N GLN A 49 10.74 -1.07 -11.76
CA GLN A 49 11.08 -1.84 -12.94
C GLN A 49 12.38 -2.63 -12.75
N LEU A 50 12.46 -3.76 -13.45
CA LEU A 50 13.73 -4.48 -13.54
C LEU A 50 14.78 -3.58 -14.21
N GLY A 51 15.98 -3.55 -13.65
CA GLY A 51 17.07 -2.69 -14.08
C GLY A 51 17.18 -1.37 -13.30
N ASP A 52 16.19 -1.02 -12.48
CA ASP A 52 16.28 0.13 -11.58
C ASP A 52 17.44 -0.04 -10.60
N ASN A 53 18.02 1.08 -10.15
CA ASN A 53 19.08 1.00 -9.16
C ASN A 53 18.52 0.84 -7.75
N LEU A 54 18.90 -0.26 -7.07
CA LEU A 54 18.42 -0.58 -5.72
C LEU A 54 18.62 0.55 -4.71
N PHE A 55 19.70 1.34 -4.81
CA PHE A 55 19.98 2.40 -3.85
C PHE A 55 19.24 3.70 -4.15
N LEU A 56 18.88 3.93 -5.41
CA LEU A 56 18.17 5.13 -5.85
C LEU A 56 16.65 5.01 -5.71
N LEU A 57 16.14 3.79 -5.50
CA LEU A 57 14.71 3.54 -5.33
C LEU A 57 14.13 4.28 -4.12
N ASN A 58 13.08 5.06 -4.35
CA ASN A 58 12.28 5.67 -3.30
C ASN A 58 11.22 4.68 -2.79
N LYS A 59 11.56 3.97 -1.73
CA LYS A 59 10.68 2.96 -1.14
C LYS A 59 9.35 3.53 -0.64
N TYR A 60 9.34 4.78 -0.17
CA TYR A 60 8.14 5.42 0.33
C TYR A 60 7.16 5.72 -0.81
N GLU A 61 7.65 6.23 -1.93
CA GLU A 61 6.81 6.46 -3.11
C GLU A 61 6.26 5.16 -3.67
N ALA A 62 7.08 4.11 -3.73
CA ALA A 62 6.62 2.79 -4.16
C ALA A 62 5.53 2.22 -3.23
N ALA A 63 5.73 2.29 -1.91
CA ALA A 63 4.73 1.85 -0.94
C ALA A 63 3.44 2.66 -1.04
N ARG A 64 3.55 3.97 -1.20
CA ARG A 64 2.39 4.84 -1.40
C ARG A 64 1.62 4.49 -2.67
N SER A 65 2.32 4.27 -3.78
CA SER A 65 1.71 3.89 -5.05
C SER A 65 0.98 2.54 -4.96
N ILE A 66 1.57 1.56 -4.25
CA ILE A 66 0.90 0.28 -3.96
C ILE A 66 -0.39 0.52 -3.17
N ALA A 67 -0.34 1.27 -2.08
CA ALA A 67 -1.51 1.53 -1.23
C ALA A 67 -2.62 2.33 -1.93
N GLU A 68 -2.28 3.20 -2.89
CA GLU A 68 -3.24 3.96 -3.69
C GLU A 68 -3.92 3.08 -4.78
N GLN A 69 -3.20 2.14 -5.37
CA GLN A 69 -3.70 1.30 -6.46
C GLN A 69 -4.32 -0.01 -5.98
N LEU A 70 -3.90 -0.51 -4.82
CA LEU A 70 -4.36 -1.76 -4.23
C LEU A 70 -5.04 -1.47 -2.88
N PRO A 71 -6.35 -1.14 -2.87
CA PRO A 71 -7.04 -0.61 -1.71
C PRO A 71 -7.03 -1.50 -0.47
N TYR A 72 -6.96 -2.84 -0.64
CA TYR A 72 -6.89 -3.79 0.47
C TYR A 72 -5.52 -3.83 1.18
N ILE A 73 -4.53 -3.08 0.69
CA ILE A 73 -3.22 -2.97 1.31
C ILE A 73 -3.04 -1.54 1.83
N ASP A 74 -2.72 -1.41 3.11
CA ASP A 74 -2.42 -0.11 3.72
C ASP A 74 -0.92 0.18 3.67
N ILE A 75 -0.57 1.46 3.57
CA ILE A 75 0.84 1.89 3.47
C ILE A 75 1.69 1.42 4.67
N GLU A 76 1.08 1.31 5.84
CA GLU A 76 1.75 0.88 7.07
C GLU A 76 2.09 -0.62 7.07
N ASP A 77 1.38 -1.40 6.25
CA ASP A 77 1.52 -2.84 6.13
C ASP A 77 2.44 -3.23 4.96
N ILE A 78 3.08 -2.24 4.31
CA ILE A 78 4.03 -2.46 3.22
C ILE A 78 5.45 -2.31 3.74
N ARG A 79 6.28 -3.33 3.50
CA ARG A 79 7.71 -3.33 3.83
C ARG A 79 8.53 -3.66 2.61
N ILE A 80 9.31 -2.69 2.15
CA ILE A 80 10.19 -2.85 1.00
C ILE A 80 11.63 -2.98 1.51
N ARG A 81 12.22 -4.15 1.31
CA ARG A 81 13.60 -4.48 1.71
C ARG A 81 14.47 -4.73 0.49
N ARG A 82 15.73 -4.34 0.60
CA ARG A 82 16.75 -4.62 -0.42
C ARG A 82 17.55 -5.81 0.04
N GLU A 83 17.63 -6.82 -0.78
CA GLU A 83 18.51 -7.96 -0.59
C GLU A 83 19.60 -7.91 -1.66
N LEU A 84 20.79 -7.56 -1.20
CA LEU A 84 21.92 -7.33 -2.09
C LEU A 84 22.41 -8.66 -2.71
N PRO A 85 22.88 -8.65 -3.96
CA PRO A 85 23.22 -7.45 -4.74
C PRO A 85 22.07 -6.90 -5.61
N ASP A 86 21.00 -7.67 -5.89
CA ASP A 86 20.12 -7.47 -7.04
C ASP A 86 18.64 -7.76 -6.78
N THR A 87 18.27 -8.10 -5.55
CA THR A 87 16.92 -8.52 -5.20
C THR A 87 16.18 -7.47 -4.38
N LEU A 88 14.91 -7.25 -4.70
CA LEU A 88 13.99 -6.43 -3.94
C LEU A 88 12.85 -7.28 -3.38
N LEU A 89 12.68 -7.22 -2.06
CA LEU A 89 11.59 -7.90 -1.37
C LEU A 89 10.49 -6.90 -1.05
N ILE A 90 9.26 -7.20 -1.44
CA ILE A 90 8.07 -6.42 -1.13
C ILE A 90 7.16 -7.30 -0.28
N ASP A 91 7.19 -7.09 1.03
CA ASP A 91 6.27 -7.75 1.95
C ASP A 91 5.05 -6.84 2.14
N VAL A 92 3.87 -7.36 1.88
CA VAL A 92 2.61 -6.66 2.09
C VAL A 92 1.72 -7.48 3.01
N ALA A 93 0.78 -6.83 3.69
CA ALA A 93 -0.30 -7.52 4.39
C ALA A 93 -1.63 -6.91 3.98
N GLU A 94 -2.59 -7.79 3.70
CA GLU A 94 -3.95 -7.36 3.40
C GLU A 94 -4.67 -6.96 4.68
N CYS A 95 -5.58 -5.98 4.57
CA CYS A 95 -6.46 -5.66 5.69
C CYS A 95 -7.36 -6.86 6.01
N GLY A 96 -7.79 -6.95 7.27
CA GLY A 96 -8.79 -7.95 7.70
C GLY A 96 -10.11 -7.81 6.95
N THR A 97 -11.07 -8.69 7.28
CA THR A 97 -12.38 -8.68 6.62
C THR A 97 -13.06 -7.32 6.77
N PRO A 98 -13.42 -6.67 5.66
CA PRO A 98 -14.03 -5.35 5.71
C PRO A 98 -15.47 -5.40 6.21
N LEU A 99 -15.95 -4.27 6.72
CA LEU A 99 -17.34 -4.06 7.10
C LEU A 99 -18.05 -3.21 6.05
N ALA A 100 -19.34 -3.40 5.87
CA ALA A 100 -20.11 -2.69 4.87
C ALA A 100 -20.91 -1.53 5.45
N VAL A 101 -20.93 -0.39 4.75
CA VAL A 101 -21.90 0.69 4.94
C VAL A 101 -22.77 0.76 3.71
N ILE A 102 -24.08 0.65 3.89
CA ILE A 102 -25.05 0.71 2.78
C ILE A 102 -25.54 2.14 2.62
N GLN A 103 -25.28 2.72 1.46
CA GLN A 103 -25.70 4.08 1.13
C GLN A 103 -26.03 4.19 -0.37
N ASP A 104 -27.12 4.86 -0.71
CA ASP A 104 -27.53 5.14 -2.09
C ASP A 104 -27.59 3.90 -3.01
N GLY A 105 -27.99 2.74 -2.47
CA GLY A 105 -28.08 1.48 -3.22
C GLY A 105 -26.74 0.78 -3.46
N SER A 106 -25.66 1.32 -2.90
CA SER A 106 -24.31 0.73 -2.90
C SER A 106 -23.89 0.31 -1.50
N ALA A 107 -23.09 -0.75 -1.42
CA ALA A 107 -22.38 -1.14 -0.22
C ALA A 107 -20.93 -0.70 -0.35
N TRP A 108 -20.48 0.10 0.59
CA TRP A 108 -19.10 0.58 0.68
C TRP A 108 -18.37 -0.27 1.73
N LEU A 109 -17.34 -1.00 1.29
CA LEU A 109 -16.56 -1.84 2.17
C LEU A 109 -15.44 -1.03 2.82
N LEU A 110 -15.39 -1.09 4.14
CA LEU A 110 -14.43 -0.36 4.97
C LEU A 110 -13.43 -1.31 5.60
N SER A 111 -12.14 -1.04 5.43
CA SER A 111 -11.11 -1.74 6.19
C SER A 111 -11.22 -1.43 7.69
N PRO A 112 -10.64 -2.27 8.57
CA PRO A 112 -10.58 -2.00 10.01
C PRO A 112 -9.90 -0.66 10.37
N LYS A 113 -9.06 -0.14 9.49
CA LYS A 113 -8.40 1.17 9.65
C LYS A 113 -9.21 2.35 9.12
N GLY A 114 -10.38 2.08 8.51
CA GLY A 114 -11.28 3.12 8.01
C GLY A 114 -11.01 3.57 6.58
N LYS A 115 -10.34 2.77 5.78
CA LYS A 115 -10.17 3.01 4.35
C LYS A 115 -11.29 2.34 3.56
N ILE A 116 -11.82 3.00 2.55
CA ILE A 116 -12.80 2.42 1.63
C ILE A 116 -12.04 1.52 0.64
N VAL A 117 -12.27 0.21 0.72
CA VAL A 117 -11.51 -0.77 -0.07
C VAL A 117 -12.24 -1.21 -1.33
N GLU A 118 -13.58 -1.20 -1.30
CA GLU A 118 -14.38 -1.65 -2.45
C GLU A 118 -15.78 -1.03 -2.42
N GLN A 119 -16.41 -0.95 -3.60
CA GLN A 119 -17.81 -0.57 -3.76
C GLN A 119 -18.55 -1.73 -4.44
N LEU A 120 -19.61 -2.21 -3.82
CA LEU A 120 -20.48 -3.27 -4.34
C LEU A 120 -21.94 -2.81 -4.44
N PRO A 121 -22.77 -3.47 -5.25
CA PRO A 121 -24.22 -3.31 -5.13
C PRO A 121 -24.69 -3.71 -3.73
N ALA A 122 -25.65 -2.99 -3.16
CA ALA A 122 -26.19 -3.29 -1.82
C ALA A 122 -26.69 -4.74 -1.67
N SER A 123 -27.13 -5.36 -2.76
CA SER A 123 -27.56 -6.76 -2.79
C SER A 123 -26.44 -7.78 -2.52
N GLN A 124 -25.19 -7.38 -2.64
CA GLN A 124 -24.01 -8.21 -2.40
C GLN A 124 -23.39 -7.98 -1.02
N ALA A 125 -23.98 -7.11 -0.21
CA ALA A 125 -23.51 -6.82 1.15
C ALA A 125 -23.76 -7.97 2.15
N GLY A 126 -24.51 -9.00 1.77
CA GLY A 126 -24.96 -10.06 2.68
C GLY A 126 -23.85 -10.92 3.29
N ASP A 127 -22.67 -10.92 2.68
CA ASP A 127 -21.49 -11.65 3.17
C ASP A 127 -20.66 -10.83 4.17
N TYR A 128 -21.02 -9.56 4.39
CA TYR A 128 -20.30 -8.63 5.25
C TYR A 128 -21.15 -8.18 6.43
N ALA A 129 -20.52 -7.91 7.56
CA ALA A 129 -21.19 -7.24 8.66
C ALA A 129 -21.50 -5.79 8.27
N VAL A 130 -22.75 -5.38 8.46
CA VAL A 130 -23.24 -4.05 8.06
C VAL A 130 -23.21 -3.10 9.25
N ILE A 131 -22.69 -1.90 9.03
CA ILE A 131 -22.72 -0.79 9.97
C ILE A 131 -23.85 0.14 9.57
N ASP A 132 -24.77 0.37 10.50
CA ASP A 132 -25.88 1.31 10.37
C ASP A 132 -25.64 2.59 11.19
N GLY A 133 -26.31 3.67 10.82
CA GLY A 133 -26.30 4.91 11.59
C GLY A 133 -25.11 5.84 11.29
N CYS A 134 -24.45 5.67 10.18
CA CYS A 134 -23.48 6.61 9.65
C CYS A 134 -23.74 6.90 8.17
N GLU A 135 -23.36 8.10 7.74
CA GLU A 135 -23.44 8.54 6.35
C GLU A 135 -22.06 8.98 5.88
N LEU A 136 -21.57 8.35 4.81
CA LEU A 136 -20.28 8.66 4.22
C LEU A 136 -20.36 9.93 3.38
N LEU A 137 -19.39 10.83 3.52
CA LEU A 137 -19.26 12.02 2.72
C LEU A 137 -18.44 11.73 1.47
N ALA A 138 -19.08 11.80 0.31
CA ALA A 138 -18.45 11.59 -1.00
C ALA A 138 -17.50 10.37 -1.03
N PRO A 139 -18.01 9.15 -0.72
CA PRO A 139 -17.16 7.96 -0.64
C PRO A 139 -16.51 7.63 -1.98
N SER A 140 -15.24 7.23 -1.94
CA SER A 140 -14.47 6.77 -3.09
C SER A 140 -13.52 5.65 -2.70
N VAL A 141 -13.40 4.64 -3.55
CA VAL A 141 -12.47 3.52 -3.32
C VAL A 141 -11.02 4.03 -3.23
N GLY A 142 -10.28 3.56 -2.25
CA GLY A 142 -8.90 3.95 -1.99
C GLY A 142 -8.74 5.16 -1.06
N THR A 143 -9.85 5.80 -0.64
CA THR A 143 -9.81 6.96 0.28
C THR A 143 -10.19 6.56 1.70
N ASP A 144 -9.70 7.33 2.67
CA ASP A 144 -10.15 7.21 4.06
C ASP A 144 -11.58 7.69 4.21
N ILE A 145 -12.30 7.12 5.17
CA ILE A 145 -13.67 7.52 5.47
C ILE A 145 -13.73 8.97 5.94
N ALA A 146 -14.69 9.70 5.38
CA ALA A 146 -15.16 10.96 5.92
C ALA A 146 -16.67 10.82 6.16
N LEU A 147 -17.14 11.19 7.33
CA LEU A 147 -18.57 11.22 7.63
C LEU A 147 -19.16 12.58 7.27
N SER A 148 -20.43 12.59 6.92
CA SER A 148 -21.18 13.84 6.71
C SER A 148 -21.13 14.70 7.97
N THR A 149 -21.31 16.01 7.81
CA THR A 149 -21.16 16.99 8.91
C THR A 149 -22.03 16.69 10.12
N GLU A 150 -23.16 16.02 9.92
CA GLU A 150 -24.06 15.60 10.98
C GLU A 150 -23.43 14.48 11.85
N PHE A 151 -22.63 13.62 11.24
CA PHE A 151 -21.98 12.47 11.90
C PHE A 151 -20.49 12.68 12.18
N ALA A 152 -19.92 13.84 11.88
CA ALA A 152 -18.48 14.12 12.02
C ALA A 152 -17.93 13.81 13.44
N ASN A 153 -18.72 14.05 14.49
CA ASN A 153 -18.34 13.74 15.86
C ASN A 153 -18.29 12.23 16.16
N GLN A 154 -18.88 11.40 15.30
CA GLN A 154 -18.92 9.95 15.46
C GLN A 154 -17.77 9.25 14.72
N GLN A 155 -17.03 9.97 13.88
CA GLN A 155 -15.94 9.36 13.09
C GLN A 155 -14.88 8.69 13.96
N THR A 156 -14.46 9.34 15.05
CA THR A 156 -13.51 8.75 16.00
C THR A 156 -14.06 7.50 16.68
N SER A 157 -15.36 7.51 17.01
CA SER A 157 -16.02 6.36 17.62
C SER A 157 -16.17 5.20 16.64
N LEU A 158 -16.45 5.50 15.37
CA LEU A 158 -16.53 4.51 14.31
C LEU A 158 -15.16 3.84 14.09
N LEU A 159 -14.08 4.63 13.99
CA LEU A 159 -12.72 4.09 13.85
C LEU A 159 -12.31 3.23 15.05
N ALA A 160 -12.68 3.65 16.26
CA ALA A 160 -12.43 2.86 17.47
C ALA A 160 -13.23 1.55 17.47
N LEU A 161 -14.46 1.56 16.97
CA LEU A 161 -15.29 0.36 16.82
C LEU A 161 -14.67 -0.60 15.80
N LEU A 162 -14.28 -0.10 14.63
CA LEU A 162 -13.63 -0.90 13.58
C LEU A 162 -12.38 -1.59 14.13
N ALA A 163 -11.50 -0.85 14.79
CA ALA A 163 -10.28 -1.38 15.40
C ALA A 163 -10.57 -2.41 16.51
N ALA A 164 -11.63 -2.21 17.31
CA ALA A 164 -12.00 -3.15 18.35
C ALA A 164 -12.58 -4.46 17.80
N LEU A 165 -13.36 -4.39 16.72
CA LEU A 165 -13.93 -5.56 16.04
C LEU A 165 -12.84 -6.40 15.38
N ASP A 166 -11.88 -5.75 14.75
CA ASP A 166 -10.70 -6.40 14.15
C ASP A 166 -9.87 -7.11 15.23
N ALA A 167 -9.53 -6.38 16.30
CA ALA A 167 -8.77 -6.95 17.42
C ALA A 167 -9.48 -8.13 18.12
N ALA A 168 -10.82 -8.15 18.07
CA ALA A 168 -11.63 -9.24 18.64
C ALA A 168 -11.80 -10.42 17.67
N GLY A 169 -11.34 -10.33 16.41
CA GLY A 169 -11.53 -11.34 15.37
C GLY A 169 -13.02 -11.56 15.03
N LEU A 170 -13.85 -10.54 15.20
CA LEU A 170 -15.29 -10.63 14.94
C LEU A 170 -15.66 -10.26 13.51
N THR A 171 -14.71 -9.75 12.74
CA THR A 171 -14.85 -9.42 11.33
C THR A 171 -14.79 -10.67 10.43
N ASP A 172 -14.21 -11.77 10.92
CA ASP A 172 -14.03 -13.04 10.18
C ASP A 172 -15.20 -14.03 10.31
N ARG A 173 -16.41 -13.57 10.66
CA ARG A 173 -17.59 -14.43 10.86
C ARG A 173 -18.74 -14.09 9.96
#